data_9bf8595c2266ab9e16e159ba1f89f6fb
#
_entry.id   9bf8595c2266ab9e16e159ba1f89f6fb
#
_cell.length_a   1.000
_cell.length_b   1.000
_cell.length_c   1.000
_cell.angle_alpha   90.00
_cell.angle_beta   90.00
_cell.angle_gamma   90.00
#
_symmetry.space_group_name_H-M   'P 1'
#
loop_
_entity.id
_entity.type
_entity.pdbx_description
1 polymer ?
#
loop_
_entity_poly.entity_id
_entity_poly.type
_entity_poly.pdbx_seq_one_letter_code
_entity_poly.pdbx_strand_id
1 'polypeptide(L)'
;SHRFGEHSGIGALARAVNDGDMQQADAVLDDNAFPDAQRLPLDADDWQSHVIDGYQQYCSLVKEGGSPEWILEAFDQFQVLVALRSGPVGVEETNRRIERLLNRAGLLADTSQLWYPGRAIMITRNDYDVGLYNGDIGIMLRHEGLERVVFRDAEGGLRFLSPGRLPNHETAFA
;
A
#
# COMPACT_ATOMS: atom_id res chain seq x y z
N SER A 1 -4.88 -17.47 12.01
CA SER A 1 -3.61 -17.28 11.28
C SER A 1 -2.44 -17.43 12.26
N HIS A 2 -1.52 -18.36 12.00
CA HIS A 2 -0.33 -18.56 12.85
C HIS A 2 0.83 -17.61 12.49
N ARG A 3 0.55 -16.56 11.76
CA ARG A 3 1.57 -15.64 11.25
C ARG A 3 2.12 -14.70 12.33
N PHE A 4 1.33 -14.47 13.39
CA PHE A 4 1.69 -13.60 14.51
C PHE A 4 1.78 -14.44 15.79
N GLY A 5 2.89 -14.32 16.54
CA GLY A 5 3.13 -15.07 17.77
C GLY A 5 2.16 -14.72 18.89
N GLU A 6 2.13 -15.54 19.95
CA GLU A 6 1.23 -15.35 21.08
C GLU A 6 1.45 -14.03 21.84
N HIS A 7 2.65 -13.45 21.74
CA HIS A 7 3.03 -12.18 22.36
C HIS A 7 2.92 -10.96 21.44
N SER A 8 2.38 -11.12 20.23
CA SER A 8 2.15 -10.03 19.28
C SER A 8 0.86 -9.28 19.64
N GLY A 9 0.92 -7.94 19.66
CA GLY A 9 -0.24 -7.08 19.83
C GLY A 9 -1.27 -7.28 18.73
N ILE A 10 -0.82 -7.47 17.48
CA ILE A 10 -1.69 -7.82 16.33
C ILE A 10 -2.44 -9.12 16.61
N GLY A 11 -1.76 -10.15 17.14
CA GLY A 11 -2.38 -11.42 17.49
C GLY A 11 -3.37 -11.29 18.66
N ALA A 12 -3.04 -10.50 19.67
CA ALA A 12 -3.91 -10.21 20.81
C ALA A 12 -5.15 -9.44 20.38
N LEU A 13 -4.99 -8.39 19.56
CA LEU A 13 -6.08 -7.60 19.00
C LEU A 13 -7.01 -8.46 18.15
N ALA A 14 -6.46 -9.29 17.27
CA ALA A 14 -7.26 -10.17 16.43
C ALA A 14 -8.11 -11.17 17.23
N ARG A 15 -7.58 -11.71 18.34
CA ARG A 15 -8.36 -12.57 19.26
C ARG A 15 -9.49 -11.79 19.91
N ALA A 16 -9.20 -10.62 20.50
CA ALA A 16 -10.20 -9.80 21.17
C ALA A 16 -11.34 -9.40 20.21
N VAL A 17 -11.02 -9.02 18.98
CA VAL A 17 -12.02 -8.68 17.96
C VAL A 17 -12.87 -9.91 17.58
N ASN A 18 -12.25 -11.07 17.39
CA ASN A 18 -12.98 -12.31 17.04
C ASN A 18 -13.89 -12.79 18.17
N ASP A 19 -13.49 -12.57 19.42
CA ASP A 19 -14.28 -12.93 20.61
C ASP A 19 -15.35 -11.86 20.93
N GLY A 20 -15.36 -10.74 20.23
CA GLY A 20 -16.27 -9.61 20.46
C GLY A 20 -15.96 -8.83 21.76
N ASP A 21 -14.76 -8.99 22.31
CA ASP A 21 -14.33 -8.32 23.53
C ASP A 21 -13.74 -6.94 23.22
N MET A 22 -14.62 -5.92 23.21
CA MET A 22 -14.21 -4.54 22.97
C MET A 22 -13.27 -3.98 24.04
N GLN A 23 -13.46 -4.39 25.31
CA GLN A 23 -12.61 -3.89 26.41
C GLN A 23 -11.17 -4.40 26.24
N GLN A 24 -11.03 -5.67 25.92
CA GLN A 24 -9.71 -6.26 25.64
C GLN A 24 -9.08 -5.67 24.37
N ALA A 25 -9.85 -5.43 23.32
CA ALA A 25 -9.35 -4.79 22.09
C ALA A 25 -8.82 -3.37 22.36
N ASP A 26 -9.57 -2.57 23.13
CA ASP A 26 -9.12 -1.24 23.54
C ASP A 26 -7.87 -1.31 24.44
N ALA A 27 -7.84 -2.23 25.38
CA ALA A 27 -6.67 -2.41 26.24
C ALA A 27 -5.40 -2.73 25.45
N VAL A 28 -5.48 -3.61 24.45
CA VAL A 28 -4.33 -3.94 23.57
C VAL A 28 -3.83 -2.74 22.81
N LEU A 29 -4.74 -1.90 22.27
CA LEU A 29 -4.37 -0.72 21.48
C LEU A 29 -3.78 0.43 22.31
N ASP A 30 -4.12 0.49 23.61
CA ASP A 30 -3.65 1.52 24.52
C ASP A 30 -2.43 1.06 25.37
N ASP A 31 -2.01 -0.21 25.22
CA ASP A 31 -0.91 -0.79 25.98
C ASP A 31 0.43 -0.63 25.27
N ASN A 32 1.33 0.13 25.88
CA ASN A 32 2.70 0.33 25.37
C ASN A 32 3.56 -0.96 25.35
N ALA A 33 3.07 -2.06 25.94
CA ALA A 33 3.74 -3.36 25.84
C ALA A 33 3.63 -4.00 24.45
N PHE A 34 2.73 -3.49 23.60
CA PHE A 34 2.53 -3.97 22.25
C PHE A 34 2.95 -2.92 21.19
N PRO A 35 4.25 -2.82 20.86
CA PRO A 35 4.73 -1.82 19.90
C PRO A 35 4.26 -2.08 18.46
N ASP A 36 3.77 -3.29 18.19
CA ASP A 36 3.26 -3.73 16.88
C ASP A 36 1.74 -3.49 16.68
N ALA A 37 1.05 -2.93 17.68
CA ALA A 37 -0.37 -2.57 17.59
C ALA A 37 -0.65 -1.32 18.43
N GLN A 38 -0.90 -0.19 17.80
CA GLN A 38 -1.11 1.08 18.48
C GLN A 38 -2.31 1.82 17.91
N ARG A 39 -3.01 2.56 18.78
CA ARG A 39 -4.02 3.53 18.37
C ARG A 39 -3.35 4.88 18.16
N LEU A 40 -3.50 5.43 16.97
CA LEU A 40 -3.03 6.78 16.66
C LEU A 40 -4.21 7.75 16.62
N PRO A 41 -4.04 8.99 17.13
CA PRO A 41 -5.02 10.05 16.91
C PRO A 41 -5.26 10.26 15.42
N LEU A 42 -6.50 10.45 15.03
CA LEU A 42 -6.86 10.80 13.66
C LEU A 42 -6.67 12.29 13.39
N ASP A 43 -5.76 12.95 14.10
CA ASP A 43 -5.41 14.30 13.73
C ASP A 43 -4.60 14.30 12.41
N ALA A 44 -4.69 15.40 11.70
CA ALA A 44 -4.20 15.45 10.33
C ALA A 44 -2.68 15.31 10.23
N ASP A 45 -1.94 15.75 11.25
CA ASP A 45 -0.49 15.85 11.20
C ASP A 45 0.18 14.50 11.49
N ASP A 46 -0.30 13.76 12.48
CA ASP A 46 0.21 12.43 12.83
C ASP A 46 -0.02 11.44 11.69
N TRP A 47 -1.23 11.41 11.12
CA TRP A 47 -1.52 10.55 9.97
C TRP A 47 -0.62 10.86 8.77
N GLN A 48 -0.41 12.16 8.47
CA GLN A 48 0.44 12.58 7.35
C GLN A 48 1.89 12.13 7.54
N SER A 49 2.43 12.31 8.74
CA SER A 49 3.80 11.89 9.09
C SER A 49 3.95 10.37 8.91
N HIS A 50 3.02 9.57 9.42
CA HIS A 50 3.06 8.11 9.28
C HIS A 50 3.01 7.65 7.82
N VAL A 51 2.20 8.31 6.98
CA VAL A 51 2.13 7.99 5.55
C VAL A 51 3.43 8.36 4.83
N ILE A 52 3.99 9.53 5.12
CA ILE A 52 5.26 9.96 4.55
C ILE A 52 6.36 8.99 4.93
N ASP A 53 6.52 8.70 6.21
CA ASP A 53 7.56 7.81 6.73
C ASP A 53 7.41 6.39 6.16
N GLY A 54 6.16 5.91 6.12
CA GLY A 54 5.86 4.57 5.63
C GLY A 54 6.20 4.37 4.14
N TYR A 55 5.97 5.38 3.30
CA TYR A 55 6.29 5.31 1.87
C TYR A 55 7.64 5.90 1.49
N GLN A 56 8.41 6.46 2.44
CA GLN A 56 9.66 7.16 2.13
C GLN A 56 10.67 6.28 1.41
N GLN A 57 10.94 5.08 1.91
CA GLN A 57 11.92 4.16 1.31
C GLN A 57 11.50 3.77 -0.11
N TYR A 58 10.23 3.40 -0.29
CA TYR A 58 9.66 3.07 -1.58
C TYR A 58 9.82 4.21 -2.59
N CYS A 59 9.41 5.42 -2.22
CA CYS A 59 9.50 6.59 -3.09
C CYS A 59 10.95 6.96 -3.42
N SER A 60 11.88 6.82 -2.47
CA SER A 60 13.32 7.06 -2.71
C SER A 60 13.87 6.09 -3.73
N LEU A 61 13.57 4.80 -3.62
CA LEU A 61 13.99 3.79 -4.59
C LEU A 61 13.42 4.07 -5.99
N VAL A 62 12.16 4.48 -6.09
CA VAL A 62 11.55 4.87 -7.37
C VAL A 62 12.29 6.06 -7.98
N LYS A 63 12.57 7.09 -7.20
CA LYS A 63 13.23 8.33 -7.64
C LYS A 63 14.68 8.10 -8.09
N GLU A 64 15.37 7.20 -7.41
CA GLU A 64 16.77 6.83 -7.69
C GLU A 64 16.90 5.82 -8.83
N GLY A 65 15.79 5.27 -9.33
CA GLY A 65 15.79 4.23 -10.36
C GLY A 65 16.29 2.89 -9.84
N GLY A 66 15.95 2.57 -8.60
CA GLY A 66 16.25 1.28 -7.97
C GLY A 66 15.73 0.09 -8.75
N SER A 67 16.19 -1.13 -8.43
CA SER A 67 15.69 -2.31 -9.10
C SER A 67 14.19 -2.52 -8.83
N PRO A 68 13.42 -2.99 -9.82
CA PRO A 68 11.99 -3.20 -9.65
C PRO A 68 11.65 -4.16 -8.50
N GLU A 69 12.50 -5.17 -8.24
CA GLU A 69 12.34 -6.10 -7.13
C GLU A 69 12.36 -5.39 -5.78
N TRP A 70 13.35 -4.51 -5.57
CA TRP A 70 13.48 -3.76 -4.32
C TRP A 70 12.38 -2.71 -4.16
N ILE A 71 11.92 -2.11 -5.25
CA ILE A 71 10.80 -1.17 -5.22
C ILE A 71 9.52 -1.87 -4.79
N LEU A 72 9.22 -3.05 -5.36
CA LEU A 72 8.07 -3.86 -4.96
C LEU A 72 8.18 -4.34 -3.51
N GLU A 73 9.38 -4.76 -3.08
CA GLU A 73 9.61 -5.16 -1.70
C GLU A 73 9.41 -4.01 -0.71
N ALA A 74 9.92 -2.83 -1.04
CA ALA A 74 9.75 -1.65 -0.19
C ALA A 74 8.29 -1.19 -0.13
N PHE A 75 7.52 -1.34 -1.22
CA PHE A 75 6.10 -1.05 -1.22
C PHE A 75 5.32 -1.99 -0.30
N ASP A 76 5.70 -3.26 -0.23
CA ASP A 76 5.06 -4.28 0.62
C ASP A 76 5.31 -4.07 2.13
N GLN A 77 6.28 -3.21 2.51
CA GLN A 77 6.61 -2.96 3.92
C GLN A 77 5.59 -2.06 4.63
N PHE A 78 4.82 -1.27 3.90
CA PHE A 78 3.84 -0.37 4.47
C PHE A 78 2.57 -0.32 3.62
N GLN A 79 1.41 -0.39 4.30
CA GLN A 79 0.12 -0.31 3.62
C GLN A 79 -0.89 0.46 4.47
N VAL A 80 -1.66 1.34 3.85
CA VAL A 80 -2.83 1.96 4.45
C VAL A 80 -4.05 1.11 4.15
N LEU A 81 -4.76 0.65 5.17
CA LEU A 81 -5.98 -0.11 5.01
C LEU A 81 -7.20 0.75 5.33
N VAL A 82 -8.20 0.70 4.49
CA VAL A 82 -9.41 1.52 4.59
C VAL A 82 -10.64 0.62 4.62
N ALA A 83 -11.51 0.83 5.61
CA ALA A 83 -12.71 0.02 5.79
C ALA A 83 -13.85 0.35 4.82
N LEU A 84 -13.84 1.56 4.23
CA LEU A 84 -14.94 2.06 3.39
C LEU A 84 -14.48 2.20 1.94
N ARG A 85 -15.32 1.77 1.00
CA ARG A 85 -15.02 1.94 -0.41
C ARG A 85 -15.25 3.38 -0.89
N SER A 86 -16.24 4.05 -0.37
CA SER A 86 -16.67 5.39 -0.80
C SER A 86 -16.80 6.36 0.36
N GLY A 87 -16.83 7.66 0.03
CA GLY A 87 -16.98 8.74 1.00
C GLY A 87 -15.64 9.42 1.36
N PRO A 88 -15.66 10.40 2.27
CA PRO A 88 -14.49 11.24 2.59
C PRO A 88 -13.28 10.48 3.17
N VAL A 89 -13.53 9.30 3.72
CA VAL A 89 -12.52 8.38 4.26
C VAL A 89 -12.54 7.03 3.54
N GLY A 90 -13.10 6.97 2.35
CA GLY A 90 -13.10 5.78 1.51
C GLY A 90 -11.81 5.62 0.72
N VAL A 91 -11.63 4.45 0.12
CA VAL A 91 -10.41 4.07 -0.64
C VAL A 91 -10.01 5.12 -1.67
N GLU A 92 -10.96 5.56 -2.49
CA GLU A 92 -10.68 6.49 -3.59
C GLU A 92 -10.16 7.85 -3.08
N GLU A 93 -10.82 8.45 -2.09
CA GLU A 93 -10.40 9.73 -1.55
C GLU A 93 -9.12 9.60 -0.70
N THR A 94 -8.94 8.48 0.00
CA THR A 94 -7.69 8.21 0.74
C THR A 94 -6.52 8.08 -0.22
N ASN A 95 -6.65 7.35 -1.32
CA ASN A 95 -5.62 7.27 -2.36
C ASN A 95 -5.24 8.66 -2.89
N ARG A 96 -6.23 9.49 -3.25
CA ARG A 96 -5.97 10.87 -3.71
C ARG A 96 -5.25 11.73 -2.65
N ARG A 97 -5.59 11.54 -1.37
CA ARG A 97 -4.92 12.26 -0.27
C ARG A 97 -3.47 11.83 -0.12
N ILE A 98 -3.19 10.53 -0.21
CA ILE A 98 -1.82 9.98 -0.16
C ILE A 98 -1.01 10.49 -1.35
N GLU A 99 -1.52 10.40 -2.58
CA GLU A 99 -0.83 10.91 -3.77
C GLU A 99 -0.46 12.39 -3.63
N ARG A 100 -1.42 13.22 -3.21
CA ARG A 100 -1.18 14.66 -2.97
C ARG A 100 -0.14 14.91 -1.88
N LEU A 101 -0.18 14.13 -0.81
CA LEU A 101 0.74 14.24 0.31
C LEU A 101 2.17 13.89 -0.11
N LEU A 102 2.37 12.75 -0.76
CA LEU A 102 3.67 12.29 -1.22
C LEU A 102 4.25 13.22 -2.31
N ASN A 103 3.41 13.75 -3.19
CA ASN A 103 3.81 14.75 -4.18
C ASN A 103 4.27 16.06 -3.51
N ARG A 104 3.51 16.60 -2.54
CA ARG A 104 3.90 17.80 -1.78
C ARG A 104 5.18 17.62 -0.98
N ALA A 105 5.41 16.42 -0.46
CA ALA A 105 6.65 16.06 0.22
C ALA A 105 7.84 15.87 -0.75
N GLY A 106 7.62 15.99 -2.06
CA GLY A 106 8.65 15.79 -3.09
C GLY A 106 9.08 14.34 -3.26
N LEU A 107 8.30 13.39 -2.73
CA LEU A 107 8.58 11.96 -2.79
C LEU A 107 8.07 11.32 -4.09
N LEU A 108 6.93 11.75 -4.60
CA LEU A 108 6.42 11.33 -5.90
C LEU A 108 6.56 12.46 -6.93
N ALA A 109 6.70 12.06 -8.19
CA ALA A 109 6.68 12.97 -9.34
C ALA A 109 5.27 13.59 -9.52
N ASP A 110 5.06 14.30 -10.64
CA ASP A 110 3.80 14.93 -10.97
C ASP A 110 2.63 13.91 -11.03
N THR A 111 1.86 13.86 -9.97
CA THR A 111 0.69 12.99 -9.82
C THR A 111 -0.55 13.51 -10.56
N SER A 112 -0.45 14.63 -11.29
CA SER A 112 -1.53 15.12 -12.15
C SER A 112 -1.68 14.29 -13.43
N GLN A 113 -0.63 13.57 -13.81
CA GLN A 113 -0.65 12.66 -14.96
C GLN A 113 -1.28 11.32 -14.55
N LEU A 114 -2.00 10.70 -15.48
CA LEU A 114 -2.59 9.38 -15.25
C LEU A 114 -1.52 8.32 -14.94
N TRP A 115 -0.38 8.40 -15.62
CA TRP A 115 0.75 7.51 -15.41
C TRP A 115 1.98 8.32 -14.99
N TYR A 116 2.53 8.00 -13.83
CA TYR A 116 3.73 8.60 -13.27
C TYR A 116 4.57 7.53 -12.56
N PRO A 117 5.89 7.63 -12.55
CA PRO A 117 6.75 6.68 -11.85
C PRO A 117 6.41 6.63 -10.36
N GLY A 118 6.23 5.41 -9.85
CA GLY A 118 5.81 5.16 -8.47
C GLY A 118 4.29 5.18 -8.26
N ARG A 119 3.47 5.22 -9.31
CA ARG A 119 2.03 4.94 -9.15
C ARG A 119 1.83 3.46 -8.86
N ALA A 120 1.30 3.14 -7.70
CA ALA A 120 0.85 1.80 -7.35
C ALA A 120 -0.58 1.60 -7.83
N ILE A 121 -0.84 0.44 -8.42
CA ILE A 121 -2.17 0.02 -8.85
C ILE A 121 -2.49 -1.38 -8.37
N MET A 122 -3.76 -1.67 -8.16
CA MET A 122 -4.27 -3.00 -7.88
C MET A 122 -5.21 -3.43 -9.01
N ILE A 123 -5.03 -4.65 -9.48
CA ILE A 123 -5.93 -5.27 -10.44
C ILE A 123 -7.25 -5.59 -9.74
N THR A 124 -8.37 -5.17 -10.34
CA THR A 124 -9.71 -5.35 -9.74
C THR A 124 -10.53 -6.45 -10.41
N ARG A 125 -10.00 -7.04 -11.49
CA ARG A 125 -10.65 -8.13 -12.22
C ARG A 125 -9.60 -9.07 -12.82
N ASN A 126 -9.83 -10.38 -12.68
CA ASN A 126 -8.97 -11.40 -13.29
C ASN A 126 -8.91 -11.24 -14.81
N ASP A 127 -7.71 -11.36 -15.35
CA ASP A 127 -7.44 -11.45 -16.78
C ASP A 127 -6.47 -12.62 -17.03
N TYR A 128 -7.02 -13.72 -17.50
CA TYR A 128 -6.28 -14.96 -17.72
C TYR A 128 -5.36 -14.88 -18.94
N ASP A 129 -5.65 -14.02 -19.92
CA ASP A 129 -4.84 -13.85 -21.12
C ASP A 129 -3.55 -13.11 -20.79
N VAL A 130 -3.61 -12.17 -19.86
CA VAL A 130 -2.45 -11.42 -19.35
C VAL A 130 -1.82 -12.11 -18.15
N GLY A 131 -2.55 -13.03 -17.51
CA GLY A 131 -2.13 -13.73 -16.28
C GLY A 131 -2.03 -12.79 -15.07
N LEU A 132 -2.97 -11.87 -14.95
CA LEU A 132 -3.15 -11.00 -13.79
C LEU A 132 -4.47 -11.29 -13.10
N TYR A 133 -4.45 -11.21 -11.77
CA TYR A 133 -5.57 -11.58 -10.92
C TYR A 133 -6.01 -10.43 -10.04
N ASN A 134 -7.27 -10.46 -9.63
CA ASN A 134 -7.79 -9.50 -8.67
C ASN A 134 -6.95 -9.52 -7.39
N GLY A 135 -6.47 -8.35 -6.98
CA GLY A 135 -5.55 -8.17 -5.85
C GLY A 135 -4.07 -8.08 -6.23
N ASP A 136 -3.68 -8.38 -7.47
CA ASP A 136 -2.30 -8.20 -7.90
C ASP A 136 -1.91 -6.72 -7.86
N ILE A 137 -0.81 -6.42 -7.21
CA ILE A 137 -0.24 -5.07 -7.10
C ILE A 137 0.85 -4.89 -8.15
N GLY A 138 0.74 -3.80 -8.90
CA GLY A 138 1.73 -3.38 -9.87
C GLY A 138 2.19 -1.94 -9.64
N ILE A 139 3.43 -1.66 -10.00
CA ILE A 139 4.03 -0.33 -9.84
C ILE A 139 4.46 0.20 -11.19
N MET A 140 4.02 1.42 -11.49
CA MET A 140 4.45 2.12 -12.69
C MET A 140 5.91 2.58 -12.55
N LEU A 141 6.75 2.15 -13.47
CA LEU A 141 8.17 2.50 -13.52
C LEU A 141 8.58 2.88 -14.95
N ARG A 142 9.70 3.59 -15.07
CA ARG A 142 10.40 3.74 -16.33
C ARG A 142 11.49 2.67 -16.44
N HIS A 143 11.26 1.68 -17.28
CA HIS A 143 12.18 0.57 -17.49
C HIS A 143 12.66 0.58 -18.95
N GLU A 144 13.99 0.58 -19.18
CA GLU A 144 14.60 0.69 -20.51
C GLU A 144 14.08 1.86 -21.36
N GLY A 145 13.82 3.01 -20.71
CA GLY A 145 13.29 4.21 -21.35
C GLY A 145 11.79 4.16 -21.67
N LEU A 146 11.10 3.08 -21.35
CA LEU A 146 9.67 2.90 -21.61
C LEU A 146 8.87 2.87 -20.31
N GLU A 147 7.64 3.35 -20.39
CA GLU A 147 6.67 3.21 -19.29
C GLU A 147 6.18 1.77 -19.18
N ARG A 148 6.36 1.18 -17.99
CA ARG A 148 5.95 -0.19 -17.68
C ARG A 148 5.33 -0.27 -16.31
N VAL A 149 4.28 -1.05 -16.18
CA VAL A 149 3.78 -1.47 -14.87
C VAL A 149 4.38 -2.84 -14.56
N VAL A 150 5.04 -2.94 -13.42
CA VAL A 150 5.78 -4.12 -13.01
C VAL A 150 5.01 -4.83 -11.91
N PHE A 151 4.78 -6.13 -12.11
CA PHE A 151 4.12 -7.02 -11.16
C PHE A 151 5.07 -8.14 -10.76
N ARG A 152 4.86 -8.72 -9.58
CA ARG A 152 5.42 -10.05 -9.25
C ARG A 152 4.61 -11.11 -9.99
N ASP A 153 5.28 -12.09 -10.54
CA ASP A 153 4.59 -13.29 -11.03
C ASP A 153 4.47 -14.37 -9.94
N ALA A 154 3.72 -15.42 -10.23
CA ALA A 154 3.48 -16.51 -9.28
C ALA A 154 4.75 -17.33 -8.94
N GLU A 155 5.78 -17.24 -9.76
CA GLU A 155 7.05 -17.93 -9.60
C GLU A 155 8.12 -17.08 -8.90
N GLY A 156 7.76 -15.85 -8.52
CA GLY A 156 8.64 -14.88 -7.86
C GLY A 156 9.51 -14.06 -8.82
N GLY A 157 9.25 -14.16 -10.12
CA GLY A 157 9.83 -13.30 -11.16
C GLY A 157 9.10 -11.96 -11.30
N LEU A 158 9.49 -11.22 -12.34
CA LEU A 158 8.87 -9.94 -12.69
C LEU A 158 8.17 -10.00 -14.05
N ARG A 159 7.00 -9.36 -14.09
CA ARG A 159 6.24 -9.16 -15.31
C ARG A 159 6.11 -7.69 -15.63
N PHE A 160 6.47 -7.29 -16.85
CA PHE A 160 6.45 -5.91 -17.32
C PHE A 160 5.36 -5.74 -18.35
N LEU A 161 4.39 -4.88 -18.09
CA LEU A 161 3.29 -4.60 -19.01
C LEU A 161 3.24 -3.12 -19.37
N SER A 162 2.88 -2.83 -20.61
CA SER A 162 2.56 -1.45 -20.97
C SER A 162 1.22 -1.05 -20.35
N PRO A 163 1.06 0.22 -19.93
CA PRO A 163 -0.19 0.68 -19.31
C PRO A 163 -1.45 0.38 -20.11
N GLY A 164 -1.36 0.46 -21.44
CA GLY A 164 -2.51 0.18 -22.33
C GLY A 164 -2.92 -1.29 -22.44
N ARG A 165 -2.17 -2.22 -21.81
CA ARG A 165 -2.49 -3.66 -21.77
C ARG A 165 -3.03 -4.12 -20.43
N LEU A 166 -3.19 -3.20 -19.50
CA LEU A 166 -3.67 -3.53 -18.15
C LEU A 166 -5.19 -3.80 -18.16
N PRO A 167 -5.64 -4.82 -17.45
CA PRO A 167 -7.06 -4.99 -17.18
C PRO A 167 -7.59 -3.91 -16.22
N ASN A 168 -8.83 -4.05 -15.78
CA ASN A 168 -9.43 -3.13 -14.82
C ASN A 168 -8.57 -3.03 -13.56
N HIS A 169 -8.23 -1.81 -13.17
CA HIS A 169 -7.35 -1.52 -12.05
C HIS A 169 -7.75 -0.22 -11.34
N GLU A 170 -7.27 -0.04 -10.14
CA GLU A 170 -7.43 1.19 -9.35
C GLU A 170 -6.10 1.57 -8.68
N THR A 171 -5.96 2.82 -8.23
CA THR A 171 -4.79 3.25 -7.44
C THR A 171 -4.78 2.51 -6.09
N ALA A 172 -3.60 2.12 -5.61
CA ALA A 172 -3.43 1.18 -4.50
C ALA A 172 -2.41 1.63 -3.44
N PHE A 173 -2.41 2.90 -3.05
CA PHE A 173 -1.74 3.34 -1.82
C PHE A 173 -2.58 3.05 -0.57
N ALA A 174 -3.90 2.81 -0.75
CA ALA A 174 -4.84 2.46 0.32
C ALA A 174 -5.83 1.39 -0.14
#